data_9b597e53e359c8999c8012bb001d9a14
#
_entry.id   9b597e53e359c8999c8012bb001d9a14
#
_cell.length_a   1.000
_cell.length_b   1.000
_cell.length_c   1.000
_cell.angle_alpha   90.00
_cell.angle_beta   90.00
_cell.angle_gamma   90.00
#
_symmetry.space_group_name_H-M   'P 1'
#
loop_
_entity.id
_entity.type
_entity.pdbx_description
1 polymer ?
#
loop_
_entity_poly.entity_id
_entity_poly.type
_entity_poly.pdbx_seq_one_letter_code
_entity_poly.pdbx_strand_id
1 'polypeptide(L)'
;MSDVKRIRAPFDEATARSLRAGDRVLITGTIIAARDAAHKRLVETLARGEELPVDLDGAVIYYVGPSPAKPGRAIGAAGPTTAGRMDAYTPTLLAQGLRGMIGKGYRKPEVVEAMKRHGVPYLAAVGGAGALISQRIKKYTVLAYPDLGPEAVA
;
A
#
# COMPACT_ATOMS: atom_id res chain seq x y z
N MET A 1 18.18 -4.72 -21.39
CA MET A 1 17.76 -3.74 -20.38
C MET A 1 16.26 -3.70 -20.29
N SER A 2 15.72 -3.83 -19.10
CA SER A 2 14.28 -3.85 -18.92
C SER A 2 13.71 -2.43 -18.98
N ASP A 3 12.65 -2.26 -19.74
CA ASP A 3 11.95 -0.99 -19.75
C ASP A 3 11.21 -0.78 -18.44
N VAL A 4 11.16 0.46 -18.02
CA VAL A 4 10.39 0.85 -16.83
C VAL A 4 8.96 1.12 -17.27
N LYS A 5 8.01 0.42 -16.67
CA LYS A 5 6.59 0.66 -16.91
C LYS A 5 6.11 1.83 -16.06
N ARG A 6 5.42 2.76 -16.67
CA ARG A 6 4.81 3.89 -15.96
C ARG A 6 3.34 3.59 -15.74
N ILE A 7 2.93 3.55 -14.49
CA ILE A 7 1.55 3.23 -14.11
C ILE A 7 1.02 4.28 -13.15
N ARG A 8 -0.29 4.38 -13.07
CA ARG A 8 -0.95 5.39 -12.24
C ARG A 8 -1.89 4.72 -11.24
N ALA A 9 -1.77 5.12 -9.99
CA ALA A 9 -2.68 4.68 -8.93
C ALA A 9 -3.85 5.69 -8.78
N PRO A 10 -5.06 5.25 -8.49
CA PRO A 10 -5.50 3.85 -8.34
C PRO A 10 -5.35 3.03 -9.64
N PHE A 11 -5.22 1.71 -9.49
CA PHE A 11 -5.08 0.83 -10.65
C PHE A 11 -6.43 0.36 -11.17
N ASP A 12 -6.59 0.29 -12.50
CA ASP A 12 -7.67 -0.50 -13.07
C ASP A 12 -7.22 -1.98 -13.14
N GLU A 13 -8.16 -2.87 -13.41
CA GLU A 13 -7.89 -4.29 -13.46
C GLU A 13 -6.90 -4.64 -14.58
N ALA A 14 -7.01 -3.99 -15.72
CA ALA A 14 -6.11 -4.22 -16.84
C ALA A 14 -4.67 -3.87 -16.49
N THR A 15 -4.45 -2.73 -15.82
CA THR A 15 -3.13 -2.31 -15.37
C THR A 15 -2.55 -3.33 -14.39
N ALA A 16 -3.32 -3.73 -13.39
CA ALA A 16 -2.87 -4.69 -12.38
C ALA A 16 -2.48 -6.04 -13.03
N ARG A 17 -3.31 -6.55 -13.93
CA ARG A 17 -3.07 -7.84 -14.59
C ARG A 17 -1.96 -7.79 -15.63
N SER A 18 -1.59 -6.62 -16.11
CA SER A 18 -0.51 -6.46 -17.11
C SER A 18 0.89 -6.62 -16.51
N LEU A 19 1.01 -6.52 -15.18
CA LEU A 19 2.31 -6.58 -14.52
C LEU A 19 2.78 -8.04 -14.37
N ARG A 20 4.07 -8.24 -14.58
CA ARG A 20 4.72 -9.56 -14.47
C ARG A 20 5.86 -9.50 -13.46
N ALA A 21 6.18 -10.64 -12.87
CA ALA A 21 7.32 -10.75 -11.97
C ALA A 21 8.59 -10.26 -12.66
N GLY A 22 9.36 -9.45 -11.96
CA GLY A 22 10.58 -8.85 -12.51
C GLY A 22 10.38 -7.50 -13.19
N ASP A 23 9.14 -7.09 -13.43
CA ASP A 23 8.87 -5.78 -14.01
C ASP A 23 9.35 -4.66 -13.07
N ARG A 24 9.90 -3.62 -13.68
CA ARG A 24 10.22 -2.37 -12.99
C ARG A 24 9.11 -1.38 -13.27
N VAL A 25 8.62 -0.69 -12.22
CA VAL A 25 7.52 0.25 -12.37
C VAL A 25 7.83 1.58 -11.70
N LEU A 26 7.32 2.66 -12.30
CA LEU A 26 7.21 3.98 -11.68
C LEU A 26 5.73 4.27 -11.48
N ILE A 27 5.35 4.56 -10.25
CA ILE A 27 3.96 4.79 -9.89
C ILE A 27 3.75 6.28 -9.66
N THR A 28 2.74 6.84 -10.31
CA THR A 28 2.26 8.19 -10.04
C THR A 28 0.82 8.14 -9.56
N GLY A 29 0.32 9.25 -9.04
CA GLY A 29 -1.05 9.34 -8.57
C GLY A 29 -1.16 9.22 -7.06
N THR A 30 -2.31 8.74 -6.60
CA THR A 30 -2.63 8.66 -5.18
C THR A 30 -2.49 7.23 -4.68
N ILE A 31 -1.71 7.04 -3.62
CA ILE A 31 -1.59 5.75 -2.93
C ILE A 31 -1.98 5.93 -1.47
N ILE A 32 -2.44 4.85 -0.86
CA ILE A 32 -2.86 4.84 0.53
C ILE A 32 -1.73 4.29 1.39
N ALA A 33 -1.36 5.00 2.45
CA ALA A 33 -0.39 4.52 3.41
C ALA A 33 -1.11 3.79 4.55
N ALA A 34 -0.71 2.55 4.84
CA ALA A 34 -1.28 1.78 5.93
C ALA A 34 -0.33 0.67 6.36
N ARG A 35 -0.15 0.51 7.67
CA ARG A 35 0.65 -0.54 8.29
C ARG A 35 -0.21 -1.44 9.17
N ASP A 36 0.45 -2.12 10.11
CA ASP A 36 -0.13 -3.13 11.01
C ASP A 36 -1.40 -2.63 11.70
N ALA A 37 -1.30 -1.52 12.43
CA ALA A 37 -2.43 -1.02 13.23
C ALA A 37 -3.60 -0.60 12.36
N ALA A 38 -3.33 0.05 11.23
CA ALA A 38 -4.39 0.44 10.29
C ALA A 38 -5.04 -0.79 9.65
N HIS A 39 -4.25 -1.78 9.24
CA HIS A 39 -4.81 -3.02 8.68
C HIS A 39 -5.71 -3.73 9.70
N LYS A 40 -5.26 -3.86 10.94
CA LYS A 40 -6.06 -4.46 11.99
C LYS A 40 -7.39 -3.71 12.17
N ARG A 41 -7.34 -2.39 12.22
CA ARG A 41 -8.54 -1.55 12.39
C ARG A 41 -9.50 -1.69 11.21
N LEU A 42 -8.98 -1.76 9.98
CA LEU A 42 -9.79 -1.96 8.78
C LEU A 42 -10.52 -3.30 8.82
N VAL A 43 -9.81 -4.38 9.17
CA VAL A 43 -10.41 -5.70 9.28
C VAL A 43 -11.44 -5.77 10.40
N GLU A 44 -11.16 -5.15 11.54
CA GLU A 44 -12.12 -5.07 12.65
C GLU A 44 -13.39 -4.31 12.25
N THR A 45 -13.25 -3.23 11.49
CA THR A 45 -14.37 -2.46 10.97
C THR A 45 -15.26 -3.33 10.08
N LEU A 46 -14.67 -4.10 9.18
CA LEU A 46 -15.39 -5.03 8.32
C LEU A 46 -16.06 -6.15 9.13
N ALA A 47 -15.38 -6.66 10.15
CA ALA A 47 -15.92 -7.73 11.00
C ALA A 47 -17.18 -7.27 11.78
N ARG A 48 -17.29 -5.98 12.07
CA ARG A 48 -18.48 -5.40 12.70
C ARG A 48 -19.60 -5.11 11.72
N GLY A 49 -19.42 -5.40 10.42
CA GLY A 49 -20.38 -5.10 9.37
C GLY A 49 -20.48 -3.61 9.04
N GLU A 50 -19.49 -2.82 9.43
CA GLU A 50 -19.44 -1.39 9.14
C GLU A 50 -18.73 -1.13 7.81
N GLU A 51 -19.07 0.00 7.18
CA GLU A 51 -18.37 0.43 5.98
C GLU A 51 -16.95 0.91 6.31
N LEU A 52 -16.03 0.66 5.39
CA LEU A 52 -14.67 1.18 5.55
C LEU A 52 -14.64 2.70 5.40
N PRO A 53 -13.77 3.40 6.16
CA PRO A 53 -13.66 4.85 6.06
C PRO A 53 -12.98 5.33 4.78
N VAL A 54 -12.44 4.42 3.99
CA VAL A 54 -11.77 4.70 2.71
C VAL A 54 -12.24 3.70 1.67
N ASP A 55 -12.25 4.13 0.41
CA ASP A 55 -12.57 3.24 -0.71
C ASP A 55 -11.33 2.46 -1.12
N LEU A 56 -11.36 1.14 -0.98
CA LEU A 56 -10.25 0.27 -1.37
C LEU A 56 -10.37 -0.24 -2.80
N ASP A 57 -11.50 -0.02 -3.47
CA ASP A 57 -11.67 -0.52 -4.84
C ASP A 57 -10.68 0.18 -5.79
N GLY A 58 -9.80 -0.60 -6.38
CA GLY A 58 -8.73 -0.09 -7.23
C GLY A 58 -7.54 0.49 -6.48
N ALA A 59 -7.61 0.59 -5.16
CA ALA A 59 -6.58 1.24 -4.35
C ALA A 59 -5.26 0.49 -4.35
N VAL A 60 -4.18 1.24 -4.15
CA VAL A 60 -2.84 0.71 -3.93
C VAL A 60 -2.41 1.13 -2.54
N ILE A 61 -2.04 0.16 -1.71
CA ILE A 61 -1.58 0.43 -0.35
C ILE A 61 -0.05 0.32 -0.29
N TYR A 62 0.58 1.36 0.24
CA TYR A 62 1.99 1.35 0.60
C TYR A 62 2.11 1.04 2.10
N TYR A 63 2.84 -0.01 2.42
CA TYR A 63 3.08 -0.42 3.81
C TYR A 63 4.12 0.52 4.44
N VAL A 64 3.65 1.63 4.97
CA VAL A 64 4.51 2.67 5.52
C VAL A 64 3.86 3.34 6.72
N GLY A 65 4.70 3.68 7.71
CA GLY A 65 4.35 4.62 8.77
C GLY A 65 5.37 5.74 8.70
N PRO A 66 5.06 6.85 8.01
CA PRO A 66 6.05 7.90 7.79
C PRO A 66 6.42 8.59 9.09
N SER A 67 7.68 9.06 9.16
CA SER A 67 8.12 9.93 10.25
C SER A 67 7.41 11.27 10.18
N PRO A 68 7.30 12.02 11.30
CA PRO A 68 6.74 13.36 11.28
C PRO A 68 7.42 14.25 10.25
N ALA A 69 6.64 15.08 9.58
CA ALA A 69 7.17 15.99 8.57
C ALA A 69 8.03 17.08 9.19
N LYS A 70 9.13 17.38 8.52
CA LYS A 70 9.93 18.58 8.83
C LYS A 70 9.27 19.78 8.17
N PRO A 71 9.55 21.02 8.67
CA PRO A 71 9.02 22.22 8.03
C PRO A 71 9.29 22.26 6.53
N GLY A 72 8.28 22.59 5.74
CA GLY A 72 8.38 22.66 4.28
C GLY A 72 8.29 21.31 3.56
N ARG A 73 8.08 20.21 4.29
CA ARG A 73 7.95 18.87 3.71
C ARG A 73 6.55 18.32 3.91
N ALA A 74 6.08 17.53 2.96
CA ALA A 74 4.78 16.87 3.06
C ALA A 74 4.78 15.76 4.11
N ILE A 75 5.85 14.97 4.16
CA ILE A 75 6.03 13.90 5.15
C ILE A 75 7.51 13.78 5.52
N GLY A 76 7.79 13.04 6.59
CA GLY A 76 9.15 12.64 6.95
C GLY A 76 9.62 11.43 6.14
N ALA A 77 10.52 10.64 6.70
CA ALA A 77 11.00 9.42 6.02
C ALA A 77 9.85 8.45 5.76
N ALA A 78 9.79 7.90 4.57
CA ALA A 78 8.70 7.04 4.11
C ALA A 78 9.21 5.70 3.56
N GLY A 79 10.07 5.03 4.33
CA GLY A 79 10.62 3.73 3.97
C GLY A 79 9.61 2.60 4.07
N PRO A 80 9.71 1.57 3.23
CA PRO A 80 8.76 0.47 3.24
C PRO A 80 8.89 -0.39 4.50
N THR A 81 7.75 -0.88 4.98
CA THR A 81 7.67 -1.83 6.09
C THR A 81 7.62 -3.25 5.55
N THR A 82 8.02 -4.22 6.36
CA THR A 82 7.96 -5.65 6.01
C THR A 82 6.52 -6.08 5.74
N ALA A 83 6.27 -6.57 4.53
CA ALA A 83 4.93 -6.94 4.07
C ALA A 83 4.34 -8.12 4.85
N GLY A 84 5.16 -9.07 5.28
CA GLY A 84 4.70 -10.25 6.02
C GLY A 84 3.89 -9.94 7.27
N ARG A 85 4.10 -8.78 7.86
CA ARG A 85 3.34 -8.35 9.04
C ARG A 85 1.88 -8.08 8.73
N MET A 86 1.54 -7.81 7.48
CA MET A 86 0.19 -7.54 7.02
C MET A 86 -0.53 -8.78 6.46
N ASP A 87 0.17 -9.90 6.37
CA ASP A 87 -0.37 -11.09 5.68
C ASP A 87 -1.67 -11.62 6.28
N ALA A 88 -1.83 -11.53 7.60
CA ALA A 88 -3.05 -11.97 8.25
C ALA A 88 -4.30 -11.19 7.80
N TYR A 89 -4.12 -9.97 7.36
CA TYR A 89 -5.21 -9.06 7.00
C TYR A 89 -5.43 -8.96 5.49
N THR A 90 -4.42 -9.28 4.71
CA THR A 90 -4.38 -8.98 3.27
C THR A 90 -5.49 -9.67 2.47
N PRO A 91 -5.78 -10.99 2.65
CA PRO A 91 -6.84 -11.61 1.87
C PRO A 91 -8.21 -10.93 2.03
N THR A 92 -8.52 -10.46 3.24
CA THR A 92 -9.75 -9.73 3.51
C THR A 92 -9.82 -8.43 2.70
N LEU A 93 -8.72 -7.69 2.65
CA LEU A 93 -8.67 -6.43 1.91
C LEU A 93 -8.69 -6.65 0.40
N LEU A 94 -8.08 -7.73 -0.09
CA LEU A 94 -8.14 -8.08 -1.52
C LEU A 94 -9.58 -8.33 -1.94
N ALA A 95 -10.38 -8.96 -1.09
CA ALA A 95 -11.80 -9.18 -1.35
C ALA A 95 -12.60 -7.87 -1.42
N GLN A 96 -12.08 -6.78 -0.86
CA GLN A 96 -12.70 -5.45 -0.93
C GLN A 96 -12.30 -4.65 -2.17
N GLY A 97 -11.54 -5.25 -3.08
CA GLY A 97 -11.13 -4.57 -4.32
C GLY A 97 -9.75 -3.92 -4.28
N LEU A 98 -8.98 -4.14 -3.21
CA LEU A 98 -7.59 -3.66 -3.16
C LEU A 98 -6.84 -4.17 -4.40
N ARG A 99 -6.16 -3.27 -5.11
CA ARG A 99 -5.62 -3.57 -6.44
C ARG A 99 -4.11 -3.54 -6.51
N GLY A 100 -3.41 -3.19 -5.46
CA GLY A 100 -1.96 -3.23 -5.41
C GLY A 100 -1.43 -3.04 -4.00
N MET A 101 -0.23 -3.56 -3.76
CA MET A 101 0.44 -3.44 -2.46
C MET A 101 1.92 -3.18 -2.70
N ILE A 102 2.49 -2.31 -1.88
CA ILE A 102 3.92 -1.95 -1.96
C ILE A 102 4.54 -2.15 -0.57
N GLY A 103 5.61 -2.90 -0.50
CA GLY A 103 6.31 -3.14 0.75
C GLY A 103 7.68 -3.76 0.51
N LYS A 104 8.19 -4.49 1.49
CA LYS A 104 9.43 -5.24 1.34
C LYS A 104 9.28 -6.64 1.94
N GLY A 105 10.12 -7.57 1.45
CA GLY A 105 10.13 -8.95 1.93
C GLY A 105 9.12 -9.83 1.22
N TYR A 106 8.95 -11.03 1.74
CA TYR A 106 8.13 -12.06 1.11
C TYR A 106 6.71 -12.07 1.66
N ARG A 107 5.81 -12.71 0.90
CA ARG A 107 4.43 -12.94 1.31
C ARG A 107 4.23 -14.43 1.62
N LYS A 108 3.32 -14.72 2.54
CA LYS A 108 2.95 -16.11 2.85
C LYS A 108 2.19 -16.75 1.67
N PRO A 109 2.23 -18.10 1.54
CA PRO A 109 1.54 -18.78 0.44
C PRO A 109 0.05 -18.42 0.32
N GLU A 110 -0.65 -18.26 1.43
CA GLU A 110 -2.08 -17.90 1.44
C GLU A 110 -2.32 -16.54 0.78
N VAL A 111 -1.40 -15.59 0.99
CA VAL A 111 -1.48 -14.26 0.38
C VAL A 111 -1.19 -14.36 -1.12
N VAL A 112 -0.18 -15.14 -1.50
CA VAL A 112 0.16 -15.35 -2.92
C VAL A 112 -1.04 -15.96 -3.66
N GLU A 113 -1.72 -16.93 -3.08
CA GLU A 113 -2.90 -17.54 -3.68
C GLU A 113 -4.04 -16.52 -3.84
N ALA A 114 -4.27 -15.69 -2.83
CA ALA A 114 -5.27 -14.64 -2.90
C ALA A 114 -4.93 -13.61 -3.98
N MET A 115 -3.66 -13.24 -4.11
CA MET A 115 -3.18 -12.33 -5.15
C MET A 115 -3.45 -12.89 -6.54
N LYS A 116 -3.17 -14.18 -6.75
CA LYS A 116 -3.44 -14.84 -8.03
C LYS A 116 -4.92 -14.85 -8.34
N ARG A 117 -5.75 -15.18 -7.36
CA ARG A 117 -7.20 -15.26 -7.52
C ARG A 117 -7.80 -13.91 -7.91
N HIS A 118 -7.33 -12.83 -7.30
CA HIS A 118 -7.83 -11.48 -7.55
C HIS A 118 -7.07 -10.73 -8.64
N GLY A 119 -5.96 -11.25 -9.13
CA GLY A 119 -5.14 -10.61 -10.14
C GLY A 119 -4.45 -9.34 -9.63
N VAL A 120 -3.93 -9.38 -8.42
CA VAL A 120 -3.36 -8.20 -7.73
C VAL A 120 -1.84 -8.35 -7.57
N PRO A 121 -1.04 -7.37 -8.02
CA PRO A 121 0.40 -7.41 -7.85
C PRO A 121 0.84 -6.97 -6.46
N TYR A 122 1.96 -7.51 -6.03
CA TYR A 122 2.73 -7.01 -4.90
C TYR A 122 4.04 -6.43 -5.44
N LEU A 123 4.30 -5.17 -5.11
CA LEU A 123 5.47 -4.45 -5.59
C LEU A 123 6.47 -4.28 -4.45
N ALA A 124 7.70 -4.72 -4.68
CA ALA A 124 8.75 -4.57 -3.70
C ALA A 124 9.43 -3.21 -3.85
N ALA A 125 9.53 -2.49 -2.74
CA ALA A 125 10.29 -1.26 -2.68
C ALA A 125 11.63 -1.51 -2.00
N VAL A 126 12.63 -0.70 -2.36
CA VAL A 126 13.97 -0.83 -1.77
C VAL A 126 13.93 -0.31 -0.33
N GLY A 127 14.33 -1.15 0.62
CA GLY A 127 14.46 -0.75 2.02
C GLY A 127 15.59 0.28 2.18
N GLY A 128 15.44 1.17 3.15
CA GLY A 128 16.44 2.21 3.42
C GLY A 128 16.32 3.45 2.53
N ALA A 129 15.41 3.45 1.57
CA ALA A 129 15.19 4.58 0.65
C ALA A 129 14.19 5.61 1.17
N GLY A 130 13.83 5.54 2.46
CA GLY A 130 12.75 6.35 3.02
C GLY A 130 12.87 7.86 2.80
N ALA A 131 14.08 8.40 3.00
CA ALA A 131 14.32 9.84 2.82
C ALA A 131 14.21 10.24 1.34
N LEU A 132 14.70 9.40 0.44
CA LEU A 132 14.63 9.67 -1.00
C LEU A 132 13.20 9.56 -1.52
N ILE A 133 12.45 8.57 -1.06
CA ILE A 133 11.05 8.39 -1.41
C ILE A 133 10.23 9.60 -0.93
N SER A 134 10.48 10.08 0.29
CA SER A 134 9.75 11.21 0.84
C SER A 134 9.88 12.48 0.00
N GLN A 135 11.01 12.66 -0.70
CA GLN A 135 11.21 13.80 -1.59
C GLN A 135 10.30 13.78 -2.82
N ARG A 136 9.75 12.61 -3.16
CA ARG A 136 8.85 12.43 -4.31
C ARG A 136 7.39 12.58 -3.93
N ILE A 137 7.08 12.61 -2.65
CA ILE A 137 5.72 12.76 -2.15
C ILE A 137 5.40 14.25 -2.03
N LYS A 138 4.35 14.68 -2.71
CA LYS A 138 3.98 16.10 -2.80
C LYS A 138 2.91 16.51 -1.79
N LYS A 139 2.09 15.55 -1.34
CA LYS A 139 1.00 15.82 -0.41
C LYS A 139 0.74 14.58 0.44
N TYR A 140 0.46 14.81 1.71
CA TYR A 140 0.11 13.75 2.66
C TYR A 140 -1.11 14.20 3.45
N THR A 141 -2.15 13.38 3.48
CA THR A 141 -3.42 13.68 4.14
C THR A 141 -3.88 12.47 4.95
N VAL A 142 -4.13 12.65 6.24
CA VAL A 142 -4.71 11.58 7.06
C VAL A 142 -6.18 11.41 6.67
N LEU A 143 -6.56 10.18 6.30
CA LEU A 143 -7.90 9.84 5.85
C LEU A 143 -8.75 9.21 6.95
N ALA A 144 -8.15 8.40 7.82
CA ALA A 144 -8.88 7.64 8.83
C ALA A 144 -7.96 7.24 9.99
N TYR A 145 -8.57 6.96 11.12
CA TYR A 145 -7.90 6.49 12.33
C TYR A 145 -6.77 7.43 12.80
N PRO A 146 -7.04 8.74 12.94
CA PRO A 146 -5.97 9.70 13.27
C PRO A 146 -5.34 9.43 14.65
N ASP A 147 -6.04 8.72 15.53
CA ASP A 147 -5.52 8.31 16.83
C ASP A 147 -4.30 7.37 16.71
N LEU A 148 -4.12 6.72 15.56
CA LEU A 148 -2.97 5.85 15.34
C LEU A 148 -1.68 6.60 14.99
N GLY A 149 -1.72 7.93 14.85
CA GLY A 149 -0.55 8.74 14.53
C GLY A 149 0.10 8.32 13.21
N PRO A 150 1.43 8.00 13.21
CA PRO A 150 2.10 7.57 11.97
C PRO A 150 1.51 6.33 11.32
N GLU A 151 0.74 5.54 12.04
CA GLU A 151 0.07 4.35 11.51
C GLU A 151 -1.38 4.59 11.10
N ALA A 152 -1.83 5.84 11.07
CA ALA A 152 -3.14 6.16 10.52
C ALA A 152 -3.22 5.81 9.04
N VAL A 153 -4.45 5.62 8.53
CA VAL A 153 -4.67 5.51 7.08
C VAL A 153 -4.53 6.91 6.48
N ALA A 154 -3.68 7.03 5.49
CA ALA A 154 -3.38 8.33 4.90
C ALA A 154 -3.17 8.26 3.39
#